data_4b874f100a7f1a63cfb138618036e246
#
_entry.id   4b874f100a7f1a63cfb138618036e246
#
_cell.length_a   1.000
_cell.length_b   1.000
_cell.length_c   1.000
_cell.angle_alpha   90.00
_cell.angle_beta   90.00
_cell.angle_gamma   90.00
#
_symmetry.space_group_name_H-M   'P 1'
#
loop_
_entity.id
_entity.type
_entity.pdbx_description
1 polymer ?
#
loop_
_entity_poly.entity_id
_entity_poly.type
_entity_poly.pdbx_seq_one_letter_code
_entity_poly.pdbx_strand_id
1 'polypeptide(L)'
;MNKVLAEIIAGVIPHKMTRNRWRGILRYGLFNAIRLKREIKRNHTEPKFRLAVCAIAKNEGPYFKEWIEWHLAHGVDQFFIYDNESNDGTREILEPYIERGVVDYKYWPGYRMQLAAYDDCLEHHRFDSRWIAFSDLDEFIVPVKDATIPDFLNRFEAFPAVEINWLVYGSGGNKEKSNEDVMKRFRFHSLPDHYLNRHVKSIVNPRRVFTMIGCHEVARIDGKAADSHGNPITRNFRERTPQQDVIRINHYAVRSLEEFREKQLRGRASGTKTSVPMDYFNEYDLNDIEEKQ
;
A
#
# COMPACT_ATOMS: atom_id res chain seq x y z
N MET A 1 9.15 3.48 24.11
CA MET A 1 10.62 3.61 23.97
C MET A 1 10.89 4.64 22.87
N ASN A 2 11.87 5.53 23.06
CA ASN A 2 12.19 6.60 22.09
C ASN A 2 12.61 5.97 20.73
N LYS A 3 12.07 6.50 19.60
CA LYS A 3 12.38 6.02 18.24
C LYS A 3 13.90 5.96 17.97
N VAL A 4 14.65 6.94 18.49
CA VAL A 4 16.12 7.01 18.35
C VAL A 4 16.81 5.82 19.05
N LEU A 5 16.37 5.46 20.24
CA LEU A 5 16.93 4.32 20.98
C LEU A 5 16.65 2.99 20.29
N ALA A 6 15.44 2.84 19.72
CA ALA A 6 15.07 1.65 18.92
C ALA A 6 15.95 1.50 17.66
N GLU A 7 16.30 2.61 17.01
CA GLU A 7 17.21 2.64 15.86
C GLU A 7 18.65 2.25 16.25
N ILE A 8 19.16 2.77 17.36
CA ILE A 8 20.51 2.45 17.87
C ILE A 8 20.60 0.96 18.23
N ILE A 9 19.65 0.44 19.01
CA ILE A 9 19.63 -0.97 19.44
C ILE A 9 19.51 -1.89 18.23
N ALA A 10 18.63 -1.58 17.28
CA ALA A 10 18.47 -2.38 16.06
C ALA A 10 19.71 -2.28 15.15
N GLY A 11 20.43 -1.16 15.16
CA GLY A 11 21.61 -0.92 14.33
C GLY A 11 22.77 -1.89 14.59
N VAL A 12 22.87 -2.44 15.81
CA VAL A 12 23.91 -3.43 16.18
C VAL A 12 23.64 -4.83 15.58
N ILE A 13 22.46 -5.06 14.99
CA ILE A 13 22.10 -6.36 14.41
C ILE A 13 22.57 -6.42 12.96
N PRO A 14 23.54 -7.31 12.61
CA PRO A 14 24.17 -7.31 11.28
C PRO A 14 23.19 -7.68 10.16
N HIS A 15 22.28 -8.63 10.43
CA HIS A 15 21.35 -9.14 9.42
C HIS A 15 20.15 -8.21 9.25
N LYS A 16 20.01 -7.57 8.07
CA LYS A 16 19.00 -6.54 7.76
C LYS A 16 17.55 -6.95 8.06
N MET A 17 17.16 -8.18 7.72
CA MET A 17 15.82 -8.70 7.99
C MET A 17 15.53 -8.85 9.49
N THR A 18 16.51 -9.37 10.24
CA THR A 18 16.42 -9.49 11.71
C THR A 18 16.38 -8.11 12.36
N ARG A 19 17.22 -7.19 11.88
CA ARG A 19 17.24 -5.79 12.32
C ARG A 19 15.89 -5.11 12.10
N ASN A 20 15.27 -5.25 10.93
CA ASN A 20 13.95 -4.67 10.63
C ASN A 20 12.86 -5.24 11.54
N ARG A 21 12.88 -6.53 11.82
CA ARG A 21 11.96 -7.15 12.77
C ARG A 21 12.10 -6.57 14.19
N TRP A 22 13.33 -6.46 14.69
CA TRP A 22 13.59 -5.88 16.01
C TRP A 22 13.24 -4.39 16.06
N ARG A 23 13.56 -3.63 15.00
CA ARG A 23 13.14 -2.23 14.87
C ARG A 23 11.61 -2.09 14.99
N GLY A 24 10.86 -2.94 14.31
CA GLY A 24 9.40 -2.99 14.39
C GLY A 24 8.91 -3.33 15.82
N ILE A 25 9.45 -4.37 16.45
CA ILE A 25 9.08 -4.78 17.83
C ILE A 25 9.39 -3.65 18.82
N LEU A 26 10.57 -3.04 18.71
CA LEU A 26 10.99 -1.96 19.60
C LEU A 26 10.14 -0.70 19.39
N ARG A 27 9.77 -0.40 18.16
CA ARG A 27 8.86 0.71 17.81
C ARG A 27 7.45 0.49 18.34
N TYR A 28 6.91 -0.72 18.20
CA TYR A 28 5.61 -1.12 18.73
C TYR A 28 5.59 -1.18 20.27
N GLY A 29 6.73 -1.49 20.88
CA GLY A 29 6.92 -1.64 22.32
C GLY A 29 6.81 -3.08 22.78
N LEU A 30 7.77 -3.54 23.57
CA LEU A 30 7.85 -4.94 24.04
C LEU A 30 6.59 -5.40 24.80
N PHE A 31 6.07 -4.55 25.71
CA PHE A 31 4.85 -4.86 26.45
C PHE A 31 3.63 -4.96 25.53
N ASN A 32 3.50 -4.04 24.58
CA ASN A 32 2.44 -4.07 23.57
C ASN A 32 2.55 -5.33 22.69
N ALA A 33 3.76 -5.71 22.29
CA ALA A 33 4.00 -6.91 21.50
C ALA A 33 3.60 -8.19 22.25
N ILE A 34 3.87 -8.28 23.56
CA ILE A 34 3.46 -9.41 24.41
C ILE A 34 1.94 -9.42 24.57
N ARG A 35 1.35 -8.24 24.84
CA ARG A 35 -0.12 -8.10 24.98
C ARG A 35 -0.81 -8.53 23.70
N LEU A 36 -0.36 -8.02 22.54
CA LEU A 36 -0.92 -8.36 21.24
C LEU A 36 -0.84 -9.86 20.95
N LYS A 37 0.29 -10.52 21.19
CA LYS A 37 0.41 -11.97 21.00
C LYS A 37 -0.57 -12.77 21.86
N ARG A 38 -0.80 -12.32 23.10
CA ARG A 38 -1.81 -12.96 23.99
C ARG A 38 -3.22 -12.75 23.48
N GLU A 39 -3.52 -11.56 22.99
CA GLU A 39 -4.82 -11.20 22.41
C GLU A 39 -5.11 -12.03 21.16
N ILE A 40 -4.17 -12.08 20.20
CA ILE A 40 -4.29 -12.90 18.99
C ILE A 40 -4.53 -14.38 19.36
N LYS A 41 -3.80 -14.91 20.35
CA LYS A 41 -3.99 -16.30 20.79
C LYS A 41 -5.37 -16.58 21.40
N ARG A 42 -6.01 -15.58 22.00
CA ARG A 42 -7.33 -15.69 22.62
C ARG A 42 -8.49 -15.36 21.67
N ASN A 43 -8.21 -14.59 20.63
CA ASN A 43 -9.23 -14.19 19.68
C ASN A 43 -9.38 -15.26 18.59
N HIS A 44 -10.53 -15.93 18.57
CA HIS A 44 -10.92 -16.95 17.59
C HIS A 44 -12.06 -16.47 16.69
N THR A 45 -12.35 -15.15 16.67
CA THR A 45 -13.40 -14.59 15.84
C THR A 45 -13.03 -14.74 14.37
N GLU A 46 -13.95 -15.25 13.57
CA GLU A 46 -13.77 -15.27 12.12
C GLU A 46 -13.76 -13.84 11.57
N PRO A 47 -12.86 -13.51 10.66
CA PRO A 47 -12.81 -12.20 10.04
C PRO A 47 -14.10 -11.91 9.26
N LYS A 48 -14.62 -10.71 9.39
CA LYS A 48 -15.78 -10.21 8.65
C LYS A 48 -15.48 -10.04 7.17
N PHE A 49 -14.25 -9.61 6.84
CA PHE A 49 -13.79 -9.33 5.49
C PHE A 49 -12.69 -10.30 5.07
N ARG A 50 -12.76 -10.80 3.84
CA ARG A 50 -11.68 -11.61 3.23
C ARG A 50 -10.47 -10.74 2.92
N LEU A 51 -10.74 -9.57 2.32
CA LEU A 51 -9.73 -8.59 1.94
C LEU A 51 -10.24 -7.18 2.18
N ALA A 52 -9.46 -6.39 2.92
CA ALA A 52 -9.64 -4.96 3.01
C ALA A 52 -8.46 -4.20 2.39
N VAL A 53 -8.68 -2.96 1.99
CA VAL A 53 -7.62 -2.04 1.56
C VAL A 53 -7.58 -0.85 2.51
N CYS A 54 -6.39 -0.51 3.00
CA CYS A 54 -6.14 0.68 3.79
C CYS A 54 -5.37 1.70 2.96
N ALA A 55 -5.89 2.92 2.87
CA ALA A 55 -5.26 4.03 2.18
C ALA A 55 -5.34 5.33 2.99
N ILE A 56 -4.33 6.19 2.82
CA ILE A 56 -4.37 7.58 3.26
C ILE A 56 -4.28 8.47 2.03
N ALA A 57 -5.16 9.45 1.95
CA ALA A 57 -5.27 10.35 0.81
C ALA A 57 -5.34 11.82 1.24
N LYS A 58 -4.92 12.70 0.35
CA LYS A 58 -5.10 14.15 0.46
C LYS A 58 -5.39 14.71 -0.92
N ASN A 59 -6.54 15.34 -1.10
CA ASN A 59 -6.95 15.97 -2.37
C ASN A 59 -6.79 14.99 -3.56
N GLU A 60 -7.40 13.82 -3.45
CA GLU A 60 -7.47 12.79 -4.50
C GLU A 60 -8.91 12.38 -4.82
N GLY A 61 -9.88 13.22 -4.47
CA GLY A 61 -11.31 13.01 -4.68
C GLY A 61 -11.67 12.46 -6.07
N PRO A 62 -11.20 13.09 -7.18
CA PRO A 62 -11.54 12.65 -8.54
C PRO A 62 -11.20 11.20 -8.88
N TYR A 63 -10.23 10.59 -8.17
CA TYR A 63 -9.74 9.24 -8.47
C TYR A 63 -10.40 8.15 -7.64
N PHE A 64 -11.09 8.50 -6.53
CA PHE A 64 -11.66 7.51 -5.61
C PHE A 64 -12.67 6.59 -6.27
N LYS A 65 -13.54 7.11 -7.14
CA LYS A 65 -14.58 6.31 -7.77
C LYS A 65 -13.99 5.15 -8.58
N GLU A 66 -13.09 5.44 -9.51
CA GLU A 66 -12.43 4.41 -10.32
C GLU A 66 -11.66 3.43 -9.44
N TRP A 67 -10.90 3.95 -8.48
CA TRP A 67 -10.05 3.13 -7.61
C TRP A 67 -10.85 2.18 -6.72
N ILE A 68 -11.96 2.65 -6.12
CA ILE A 68 -12.85 1.80 -5.30
C ILE A 68 -13.55 0.77 -6.15
N GLU A 69 -14.17 1.17 -7.28
CA GLU A 69 -14.91 0.25 -8.13
C GLU A 69 -14.00 -0.81 -8.75
N TRP A 70 -12.77 -0.45 -9.13
CA TRP A 70 -11.78 -1.42 -9.58
C TRP A 70 -11.52 -2.49 -8.53
N HIS A 71 -11.19 -2.09 -7.32
CA HIS A 71 -10.83 -3.02 -6.26
C HIS A 71 -12.04 -3.86 -5.78
N LEU A 72 -13.26 -3.27 -5.75
CA LEU A 72 -14.49 -4.03 -5.51
C LEU A 72 -14.70 -5.13 -6.56
N ALA A 73 -14.55 -4.79 -7.85
CA ALA A 73 -14.66 -5.75 -8.93
C ALA A 73 -13.63 -6.89 -8.85
N HIS A 74 -12.48 -6.64 -8.17
CA HIS A 74 -11.42 -7.63 -7.96
C HIS A 74 -11.41 -8.23 -6.54
N GLY A 75 -12.55 -8.15 -5.82
CA GLY A 75 -12.80 -8.92 -4.60
C GLY A 75 -12.34 -8.26 -3.29
N VAL A 76 -12.16 -6.95 -3.27
CA VAL A 76 -12.01 -6.20 -2.01
C VAL A 76 -13.38 -6.01 -1.37
N ASP A 77 -13.52 -6.31 -0.10
CA ASP A 77 -14.78 -6.23 0.65
C ASP A 77 -14.94 -4.88 1.37
N GLN A 78 -13.83 -4.28 1.82
CA GLN A 78 -13.83 -3.12 2.70
C GLN A 78 -12.66 -2.18 2.42
N PHE A 79 -12.89 -0.87 2.59
CA PHE A 79 -11.86 0.17 2.52
C PHE A 79 -11.78 0.94 3.83
N PHE A 80 -10.58 1.07 4.38
CA PHE A 80 -10.26 1.93 5.52
C PHE A 80 -9.55 3.16 4.99
N ILE A 81 -10.30 4.26 4.84
CA ILE A 81 -9.82 5.49 4.19
C ILE A 81 -9.52 6.55 5.25
N TYR A 82 -8.25 6.94 5.29
CA TYR A 82 -7.74 8.02 6.14
C TYR A 82 -7.61 9.29 5.31
N ASP A 83 -8.44 10.28 5.58
CA ASP A 83 -8.43 11.56 4.87
C ASP A 83 -7.50 12.56 5.58
N ASN A 84 -6.38 12.85 4.93
CA ASN A 84 -5.37 13.77 5.46
C ASN A 84 -5.65 15.22 5.09
N GLU A 85 -6.76 15.78 5.64
CA GLU A 85 -7.16 17.19 5.46
C GLU A 85 -7.46 17.56 4.00
N SER A 86 -8.23 16.74 3.27
CA SER A 86 -8.69 17.07 1.91
C SER A 86 -9.70 18.22 1.92
N ASN A 87 -9.66 19.04 0.86
CA ASN A 87 -10.58 20.17 0.65
C ASN A 87 -11.11 20.22 -0.81
N ASP A 88 -11.08 19.09 -1.50
CA ASP A 88 -11.48 18.90 -2.89
C ASP A 88 -12.82 18.15 -3.06
N GLY A 89 -13.62 18.05 -2.01
CA GLY A 89 -14.87 17.27 -2.03
C GLY A 89 -14.65 15.76 -1.83
N THR A 90 -13.48 15.33 -1.38
CA THR A 90 -13.18 13.90 -1.12
C THR A 90 -14.25 13.26 -0.24
N ARG A 91 -14.68 13.91 0.84
CA ARG A 91 -15.68 13.38 1.78
C ARG A 91 -17.02 13.11 1.09
N GLU A 92 -17.49 14.08 0.30
CA GLU A 92 -18.76 14.04 -0.44
C GLU A 92 -18.73 12.93 -1.51
N ILE A 93 -17.59 12.75 -2.18
CA ILE A 93 -17.39 11.67 -3.17
C ILE A 93 -17.45 10.29 -2.50
N LEU A 94 -16.95 10.16 -1.29
CA LEU A 94 -16.94 8.91 -0.54
C LEU A 94 -18.29 8.59 0.14
N GLU A 95 -19.18 9.58 0.32
CA GLU A 95 -20.45 9.41 1.05
C GLU A 95 -21.28 8.21 0.58
N PRO A 96 -21.51 7.97 -0.73
CA PRO A 96 -22.28 6.80 -1.18
C PRO A 96 -21.66 5.46 -0.80
N TYR A 97 -20.34 5.39 -0.67
CA TYR A 97 -19.62 4.18 -0.26
C TYR A 97 -19.64 4.00 1.27
N ILE A 98 -19.65 5.09 2.01
CA ILE A 98 -19.79 5.11 3.47
C ILE A 98 -21.20 4.65 3.86
N GLU A 99 -22.24 5.18 3.23
CA GLU A 99 -23.64 4.79 3.45
C GLU A 99 -23.88 3.30 3.13
N ARG A 100 -23.21 2.75 2.12
CA ARG A 100 -23.23 1.33 1.78
C ARG A 100 -22.42 0.46 2.75
N GLY A 101 -21.67 1.07 3.68
CA GLY A 101 -20.78 0.36 4.61
C GLY A 101 -19.54 -0.24 3.95
N VAL A 102 -19.20 0.15 2.72
CA VAL A 102 -18.03 -0.31 1.97
C VAL A 102 -16.78 0.48 2.34
N VAL A 103 -16.94 1.74 2.73
CA VAL A 103 -15.86 2.62 3.18
C VAL A 103 -16.04 2.94 4.66
N ASP A 104 -15.03 2.67 5.46
CA ASP A 104 -14.84 3.24 6.79
C ASP A 104 -13.93 4.47 6.65
N TYR A 105 -14.52 5.64 6.82
CA TYR A 105 -13.87 6.93 6.64
C TYR A 105 -13.40 7.52 7.96
N LYS A 106 -12.14 7.94 8.01
CA LYS A 106 -11.57 8.59 9.17
C LYS A 106 -10.82 9.87 8.78
N TYR A 107 -11.25 11.03 9.32
CA TYR A 107 -10.48 12.26 9.20
C TYR A 107 -9.17 12.14 10.00
N TRP A 108 -8.03 12.36 9.33
CA TRP A 108 -6.71 12.03 9.86
C TRP A 108 -5.72 13.19 9.65
N PRO A 109 -5.85 14.29 10.42
CA PRO A 109 -5.03 15.48 10.22
C PRO A 109 -3.59 15.28 10.65
N GLY A 110 -2.71 16.10 10.08
CA GLY A 110 -1.32 16.19 10.51
C GLY A 110 -0.30 15.93 9.40
N TYR A 111 0.94 16.13 9.74
CA TYR A 111 2.07 16.01 8.84
C TYR A 111 2.72 14.62 8.95
N ARG A 112 3.02 13.98 7.82
CA ARG A 112 3.69 12.64 7.73
C ARG A 112 2.90 11.54 8.42
N MET A 113 1.61 11.52 8.21
CA MET A 113 0.68 10.66 8.93
C MET A 113 0.49 9.26 8.32
N GLN A 114 1.14 8.92 7.20
CA GLN A 114 0.92 7.65 6.50
C GLN A 114 1.17 6.42 7.40
N LEU A 115 2.31 6.34 8.06
CA LEU A 115 2.60 5.19 8.93
C LEU A 115 1.72 5.15 10.18
N ALA A 116 1.31 6.32 10.68
CA ALA A 116 0.39 6.40 11.81
C ALA A 116 -1.02 5.92 11.43
N ALA A 117 -1.49 6.25 10.22
CA ALA A 117 -2.76 5.76 9.68
C ALA A 117 -2.73 4.23 9.49
N TYR A 118 -1.65 3.69 8.94
CA TYR A 118 -1.49 2.25 8.75
C TYR A 118 -1.41 1.48 10.09
N ASP A 119 -0.72 2.04 11.08
CA ASP A 119 -0.64 1.46 12.43
C ASP A 119 -2.02 1.52 13.13
N ASP A 120 -2.76 2.62 13.00
CA ASP A 120 -4.14 2.77 13.49
C ASP A 120 -5.10 1.76 12.83
N CYS A 121 -5.00 1.58 11.52
CA CYS A 121 -5.76 0.56 10.80
C CYS A 121 -5.48 -0.86 11.34
N LEU A 122 -4.21 -1.20 11.54
CA LEU A 122 -3.84 -2.49 12.13
C LEU A 122 -4.34 -2.63 13.57
N GLU A 123 -4.35 -1.58 14.36
CA GLU A 123 -4.81 -1.62 15.75
C GLU A 123 -6.32 -1.87 15.84
N HIS A 124 -7.13 -1.19 15.04
CA HIS A 124 -8.59 -1.23 15.13
C HIS A 124 -9.21 -2.38 14.30
N HIS A 125 -8.63 -2.71 13.14
CA HIS A 125 -9.23 -3.66 12.17
C HIS A 125 -8.49 -4.98 12.02
N ARG A 126 -7.55 -5.27 12.92
CA ARG A 126 -6.74 -6.50 12.94
C ARG A 126 -7.56 -7.77 12.95
N PHE A 127 -8.70 -7.75 13.62
CA PHE A 127 -9.57 -8.92 13.76
C PHE A 127 -10.74 -8.92 12.79
N ASP A 128 -10.98 -7.81 12.09
CA ASP A 128 -12.09 -7.65 11.15
C ASP A 128 -11.77 -8.23 9.78
N SER A 129 -10.49 -8.27 9.40
CA SER A 129 -10.05 -8.66 8.07
C SER A 129 -9.10 -9.87 8.08
N ARG A 130 -9.27 -10.76 7.09
CA ARG A 130 -8.32 -11.87 6.86
C ARG A 130 -7.01 -11.34 6.29
N TRP A 131 -7.11 -10.42 5.31
CA TRP A 131 -6.01 -9.73 4.68
C TRP A 131 -6.27 -8.24 4.65
N ILE A 132 -5.22 -7.43 4.82
CA ILE A 132 -5.25 -5.98 4.59
C ILE A 132 -4.14 -5.64 3.60
N ALA A 133 -4.50 -5.03 2.47
CA ALA A 133 -3.57 -4.42 1.54
C ALA A 133 -3.36 -2.95 1.92
N PHE A 134 -2.11 -2.48 1.89
CA PHE A 134 -1.79 -1.07 2.05
C PHE A 134 -1.43 -0.50 0.70
N SER A 135 -2.23 0.43 0.18
CA SER A 135 -2.09 0.97 -1.17
C SER A 135 -2.33 2.48 -1.20
N ASP A 136 -1.71 3.16 -2.14
CA ASP A 136 -1.95 4.58 -2.41
C ASP A 136 -3.00 4.73 -3.53
N LEU A 137 -3.62 5.92 -3.69
CA LEU A 137 -4.70 6.15 -4.68
C LEU A 137 -4.19 6.18 -6.15
N ASP A 138 -2.89 6.17 -6.34
CA ASP A 138 -2.25 6.05 -7.65
C ASP A 138 -1.76 4.62 -7.93
N GLU A 139 -2.22 3.63 -7.14
CA GLU A 139 -1.86 2.23 -7.24
C GLU A 139 -3.09 1.33 -7.39
N PHE A 140 -3.11 0.52 -8.44
CA PHE A 140 -4.16 -0.46 -8.69
C PHE A 140 -3.59 -1.87 -8.58
N ILE A 141 -4.14 -2.69 -7.69
CA ILE A 141 -3.74 -4.10 -7.55
C ILE A 141 -4.41 -4.89 -8.66
N VAL A 142 -3.61 -5.49 -9.54
CA VAL A 142 -4.07 -6.19 -10.75
C VAL A 142 -3.74 -7.67 -10.63
N PRO A 143 -4.72 -8.56 -10.38
CA PRO A 143 -4.52 -10.00 -10.53
C PRO A 143 -4.38 -10.31 -12.02
N VAL A 144 -3.28 -10.98 -12.40
CA VAL A 144 -2.96 -11.28 -13.81
C VAL A 144 -3.41 -12.70 -14.19
N LYS A 145 -3.23 -13.65 -13.28
CA LYS A 145 -3.56 -15.06 -13.51
C LYS A 145 -4.83 -15.52 -12.80
N ASP A 146 -5.21 -14.88 -11.73
CA ASP A 146 -6.40 -15.21 -10.95
C ASP A 146 -7.54 -14.25 -11.28
N ALA A 147 -8.79 -14.65 -11.06
CA ALA A 147 -9.94 -13.81 -11.31
C ALA A 147 -10.06 -12.65 -10.30
N THR A 148 -9.65 -12.89 -9.03
CA THR A 148 -9.71 -11.91 -7.97
C THR A 148 -8.46 -11.93 -7.12
N ILE A 149 -8.23 -10.84 -6.36
CA ILE A 149 -7.12 -10.76 -5.41
C ILE A 149 -7.27 -11.80 -4.28
N PRO A 150 -8.46 -12.03 -3.69
CA PRO A 150 -8.65 -13.12 -2.74
C PRO A 150 -8.34 -14.51 -3.31
N ASP A 151 -8.64 -14.80 -4.57
CA ASP A 151 -8.29 -16.08 -5.18
C ASP A 151 -6.79 -16.29 -5.25
N PHE A 152 -6.05 -15.23 -5.61
CA PHE A 152 -4.60 -15.21 -5.52
C PHE A 152 -4.14 -15.49 -4.07
N LEU A 153 -4.72 -14.84 -3.06
CA LEU A 153 -4.29 -14.91 -1.66
C LEU A 153 -4.56 -16.27 -1.00
N ASN A 154 -5.46 -17.09 -1.52
CA ASN A 154 -5.75 -18.44 -1.00
C ASN A 154 -4.49 -19.33 -0.90
N ARG A 155 -3.48 -19.08 -1.73
CA ARG A 155 -2.20 -19.83 -1.72
C ARG A 155 -1.23 -19.38 -0.64
N PHE A 156 -1.52 -18.26 0.05
CA PHE A 156 -0.58 -17.58 0.94
C PHE A 156 -0.94 -17.67 2.42
N GLU A 157 -1.90 -18.52 2.79
CA GLU A 157 -2.37 -18.67 4.17
C GLU A 157 -1.23 -19.00 5.17
N ALA A 158 -0.18 -19.68 4.73
CA ALA A 158 0.99 -19.99 5.54
C ALA A 158 1.89 -18.78 5.81
N PHE A 159 1.72 -17.67 5.07
CA PHE A 159 2.59 -16.49 5.15
C PHE A 159 1.95 -15.34 5.94
N PRO A 160 2.73 -14.54 6.68
CA PRO A 160 2.23 -13.34 7.36
C PRO A 160 2.00 -12.16 6.43
N ALA A 161 2.61 -12.15 5.26
CA ALA A 161 2.49 -11.09 4.25
C ALA A 161 2.92 -11.59 2.88
N VAL A 162 2.37 -10.96 1.84
CA VAL A 162 2.78 -11.11 0.44
C VAL A 162 3.22 -9.74 -0.07
N GLU A 163 4.37 -9.67 -0.72
CA GLU A 163 4.90 -8.45 -1.33
C GLU A 163 4.64 -8.48 -2.84
N ILE A 164 3.92 -7.47 -3.34
CA ILE A 164 3.52 -7.33 -4.74
C ILE A 164 4.34 -6.21 -5.38
N ASN A 165 5.00 -6.50 -6.51
CA ASN A 165 5.82 -5.55 -7.23
C ASN A 165 5.00 -4.52 -8.02
N TRP A 166 5.57 -3.32 -8.18
CA TRP A 166 5.06 -2.31 -9.09
C TRP A 166 5.30 -2.68 -10.57
N LEU A 167 4.43 -2.15 -11.42
CA LEU A 167 4.67 -1.83 -12.81
C LEU A 167 4.38 -0.34 -12.97
N VAL A 168 5.42 0.45 -13.25
CA VAL A 168 5.31 1.91 -13.28
C VAL A 168 4.79 2.35 -14.64
N TYR A 169 3.71 3.13 -14.62
CA TYR A 169 3.08 3.74 -15.80
C TYR A 169 3.49 5.21 -15.93
N GLY A 170 3.86 5.60 -17.14
CA GLY A 170 4.16 6.96 -17.50
C GLY A 170 2.93 7.76 -17.92
N SER A 171 3.16 9.00 -18.34
CA SER A 171 2.09 9.91 -18.77
C SER A 171 1.55 9.58 -20.17
N GLY A 172 2.25 8.78 -20.97
CA GLY A 172 1.93 8.59 -22.40
C GLY A 172 1.99 9.88 -23.20
N GLY A 173 2.71 10.91 -22.70
CA GLY A 173 2.77 12.25 -23.29
C GLY A 173 1.56 13.13 -22.98
N ASN A 174 0.64 12.71 -22.13
CA ASN A 174 -0.53 13.50 -21.74
C ASN A 174 -0.10 14.70 -20.90
N LYS A 175 -0.45 15.91 -21.35
CA LYS A 175 -0.12 17.17 -20.68
C LYS A 175 -1.26 17.66 -19.78
N GLU A 176 -2.51 17.49 -20.22
CA GLU A 176 -3.71 18.03 -19.60
C GLU A 176 -4.42 16.98 -18.74
N LYS A 177 -5.08 17.46 -17.69
CA LYS A 177 -5.98 16.67 -16.85
C LYS A 177 -7.27 16.35 -17.61
N SER A 178 -7.83 15.19 -17.33
CA SER A 178 -9.11 14.76 -17.88
C SER A 178 -9.92 14.01 -16.82
N ASN A 179 -11.24 13.96 -17.02
CA ASN A 179 -12.14 13.20 -16.16
C ASN A 179 -12.27 11.71 -16.57
N GLU A 180 -11.56 11.30 -17.60
CA GLU A 180 -11.52 9.90 -18.02
C GLU A 180 -10.71 9.07 -17.02
N ASP A 181 -11.07 7.79 -16.89
CA ASP A 181 -10.44 6.84 -15.98
C ASP A 181 -8.91 6.78 -16.19
N VAL A 182 -8.17 6.72 -15.09
CA VAL A 182 -6.69 6.69 -15.07
C VAL A 182 -6.16 5.52 -15.90
N MET A 183 -6.71 4.32 -15.71
CA MET A 183 -6.26 3.11 -16.40
C MET A 183 -6.51 3.16 -17.91
N LYS A 184 -7.51 3.91 -18.37
CA LYS A 184 -7.79 4.10 -19.80
C LYS A 184 -6.83 5.12 -20.43
N ARG A 185 -6.51 6.20 -19.70
CA ARG A 185 -5.67 7.30 -20.21
C ARG A 185 -4.20 6.95 -20.26
N PHE A 186 -3.68 6.27 -19.23
CA PHE A 186 -2.26 6.00 -19.08
C PHE A 186 -1.95 4.54 -19.38
N ARG A 187 -1.65 4.25 -20.64
CA ARG A 187 -1.47 2.89 -21.18
C ARG A 187 0.00 2.51 -21.40
N PHE A 188 0.91 3.46 -21.23
CA PHE A 188 2.34 3.25 -21.42
C PHE A 188 3.01 3.00 -20.08
N HIS A 189 3.86 1.97 -20.03
CA HIS A 189 4.58 1.59 -18.82
C HIS A 189 6.06 1.31 -19.07
N SER A 190 6.82 1.21 -18.01
CA SER A 190 8.24 0.85 -18.02
C SER A 190 8.49 -0.55 -18.55
N LEU A 191 9.74 -0.82 -18.96
CA LEU A 191 10.20 -2.20 -19.13
C LEU A 191 10.00 -2.98 -17.81
N PRO A 192 9.62 -4.29 -17.87
CA PRO A 192 9.30 -5.07 -16.66
C PRO A 192 10.45 -5.15 -15.65
N ASP A 193 11.70 -5.17 -16.09
CA ASP A 193 12.90 -5.27 -15.25
C ASP A 193 13.43 -3.92 -14.76
N HIS A 194 12.75 -2.81 -15.08
CA HIS A 194 13.14 -1.48 -14.65
C HIS A 194 13.28 -1.40 -13.13
N TYR A 195 14.31 -0.71 -12.61
CA TYR A 195 14.65 -0.73 -11.18
C TYR A 195 13.55 -0.17 -10.27
N LEU A 196 12.71 0.76 -10.75
CA LEU A 196 11.57 1.27 -9.99
C LEU A 196 10.51 0.19 -9.73
N ASN A 197 10.37 -0.79 -10.61
CA ASN A 197 9.44 -1.90 -10.46
C ASN A 197 9.85 -2.88 -9.34
N ARG A 198 11.06 -2.75 -8.79
CA ARG A 198 11.49 -3.50 -7.61
C ARG A 198 10.74 -3.09 -6.34
N HIS A 199 10.14 -1.90 -6.32
CA HIS A 199 9.31 -1.47 -5.21
C HIS A 199 8.10 -2.40 -5.06
N VAL A 200 7.62 -2.52 -3.84
CA VAL A 200 6.53 -3.43 -3.49
C VAL A 200 5.53 -2.74 -2.58
N LYS A 201 4.30 -3.24 -2.57
CA LYS A 201 3.35 -3.05 -1.47
C LYS A 201 3.06 -4.38 -0.81
N SER A 202 2.73 -4.33 0.47
CA SER A 202 2.46 -5.53 1.26
C SER A 202 0.96 -5.73 1.44
N ILE A 203 0.49 -6.95 1.14
CA ILE A 203 -0.80 -7.46 1.61
C ILE A 203 -0.49 -8.34 2.81
N VAL A 204 -1.06 -8.03 3.96
CA VAL A 204 -0.70 -8.66 5.23
C VAL A 204 -1.85 -9.46 5.84
N ASN A 205 -1.55 -10.57 6.50
CA ASN A 205 -2.43 -11.13 7.51
C ASN A 205 -2.27 -10.29 8.79
N PRO A 206 -3.24 -9.46 9.17
CA PRO A 206 -3.08 -8.48 10.24
C PRO A 206 -2.86 -9.12 11.61
N ARG A 207 -3.27 -10.38 11.79
CA ARG A 207 -3.02 -11.16 13.03
C ARG A 207 -1.58 -11.66 13.14
N ARG A 208 -0.77 -11.56 12.06
CA ARG A 208 0.61 -12.06 12.01
C ARG A 208 1.67 -10.96 11.88
N VAL A 209 1.24 -9.70 12.03
CA VAL A 209 2.12 -8.53 11.93
C VAL A 209 1.97 -7.61 13.15
N PHE A 210 3.04 -6.89 13.52
CA PHE A 210 3.02 -5.91 14.60
C PHE A 210 2.57 -4.53 14.08
N THR A 211 3.31 -4.00 13.11
CA THR A 211 3.24 -2.60 12.64
C THR A 211 3.89 -2.50 11.27
N MET A 212 3.62 -1.42 10.55
CA MET A 212 4.37 -1.09 9.33
C MET A 212 5.74 -0.50 9.67
N ILE A 213 6.79 -0.96 9.00
CA ILE A 213 8.16 -0.40 9.15
C ILE A 213 8.32 0.81 8.23
N GLY A 214 7.72 0.75 7.06
CA GLY A 214 7.67 1.78 6.03
C GLY A 214 6.42 1.57 5.17
N CYS A 215 6.27 2.33 4.10
CA CYS A 215 5.14 2.16 3.17
C CYS A 215 5.23 0.87 2.33
N HIS A 216 6.35 0.14 2.40
CA HIS A 216 6.62 -1.06 1.61
C HIS A 216 6.79 -2.33 2.44
N GLU A 217 7.22 -2.22 3.69
CA GLU A 217 7.62 -3.35 4.52
C GLU A 217 6.89 -3.37 5.87
N VAL A 218 6.68 -4.57 6.40
CA VAL A 218 5.97 -4.81 7.67
C VAL A 218 6.81 -5.57 8.69
N ALA A 219 6.66 -5.25 9.98
CA ALA A 219 7.22 -5.99 11.10
C ALA A 219 6.34 -7.19 11.43
N ARG A 220 6.81 -8.39 11.16
CA ARG A 220 6.08 -9.64 11.34
C ARG A 220 6.22 -10.19 12.76
N ILE A 221 5.15 -10.80 13.26
CA ILE A 221 5.13 -11.55 14.52
C ILE A 221 5.90 -12.86 14.35
N ASP A 222 5.66 -13.52 13.22
CA ASP A 222 6.26 -14.81 12.85
C ASP A 222 6.56 -14.89 11.35
N GLY A 223 7.18 -15.98 10.92
CA GLY A 223 7.38 -16.35 9.53
C GLY A 223 8.20 -15.35 8.70
N LYS A 224 8.25 -15.61 7.41
CA LYS A 224 8.79 -14.74 6.36
C LYS A 224 7.64 -14.29 5.47
N ALA A 225 7.70 -13.08 4.91
CA ALA A 225 6.82 -12.71 3.81
C ALA A 225 7.12 -13.56 2.57
N ALA A 226 6.16 -13.69 1.68
CA ALA A 226 6.33 -14.32 0.37
C ALA A 226 6.42 -13.27 -0.74
N ASP A 227 7.08 -13.64 -1.84
CA ASP A 227 6.89 -12.97 -3.13
C ASP A 227 5.59 -13.44 -3.81
N SER A 228 5.25 -12.90 -4.98
CA SER A 228 4.03 -13.26 -5.71
C SER A 228 4.01 -14.70 -6.23
N HIS A 229 5.15 -15.40 -6.27
CA HIS A 229 5.28 -16.81 -6.64
C HIS A 229 5.24 -17.77 -5.43
N GLY A 230 5.09 -17.25 -4.19
CA GLY A 230 5.05 -18.06 -2.97
C GLY A 230 6.43 -18.40 -2.40
N ASN A 231 7.51 -17.80 -2.89
CA ASN A 231 8.84 -18.03 -2.34
C ASN A 231 9.06 -17.17 -1.08
N PRO A 232 9.61 -17.74 0.01
CA PRO A 232 9.94 -16.96 1.20
C PRO A 232 10.99 -15.88 0.92
N ILE A 233 10.68 -14.64 1.26
CA ILE A 233 11.56 -13.49 1.04
C ILE A 233 12.75 -13.54 2.00
N THR A 234 13.96 -13.48 1.43
CA THR A 234 15.23 -13.46 2.17
C THR A 234 16.07 -12.21 1.90
N ARG A 235 15.76 -11.45 0.86
CA ARG A 235 16.47 -10.23 0.45
C ARG A 235 15.53 -9.03 0.47
N ASN A 236 16.11 -7.83 0.52
CA ASN A 236 15.34 -6.60 0.38
C ASN A 236 14.72 -6.50 -1.03
N PHE A 237 13.58 -5.84 -1.17
CA PHE A 237 12.88 -5.68 -2.46
C PHE A 237 13.76 -5.06 -3.54
N ARG A 238 14.64 -4.11 -3.19
CA ARG A 238 15.56 -3.44 -4.12
C ARG A 238 16.62 -4.36 -4.74
N GLU A 239 16.83 -5.53 -4.15
CA GLU A 239 17.83 -6.51 -4.57
C GLU A 239 17.20 -7.68 -5.35
N ARG A 240 15.88 -7.64 -5.56
CA ARG A 240 15.13 -8.71 -6.23
C ARG A 240 14.71 -8.29 -7.63
N THR A 241 14.59 -9.25 -8.54
CA THR A 241 13.96 -9.05 -9.84
C THR A 241 12.46 -8.85 -9.63
N PRO A 242 11.84 -7.85 -10.26
CA PRO A 242 10.39 -7.65 -10.19
C PRO A 242 9.63 -8.86 -10.76
N GLN A 243 8.49 -9.17 -10.15
CA GLN A 243 7.58 -10.25 -10.56
C GLN A 243 6.20 -9.65 -10.78
N GLN A 244 5.72 -9.64 -12.03
CA GLN A 244 4.47 -8.97 -12.44
C GLN A 244 3.55 -9.90 -13.21
N ASP A 245 3.93 -11.16 -13.38
CA ASP A 245 3.27 -12.15 -14.25
C ASP A 245 2.10 -12.89 -13.59
N VAL A 246 1.97 -12.82 -12.25
CA VAL A 246 0.87 -13.45 -11.49
C VAL A 246 -0.08 -12.42 -10.91
N ILE A 247 0.49 -11.40 -10.28
CA ILE A 247 -0.20 -10.22 -9.72
C ILE A 247 0.80 -9.07 -9.73
N ARG A 248 0.30 -7.85 -9.95
CA ARG A 248 1.14 -6.64 -9.96
C ARG A 248 0.38 -5.45 -9.41
N ILE A 249 1.09 -4.37 -9.18
CA ILE A 249 0.51 -3.07 -8.86
C ILE A 249 0.80 -2.12 -10.01
N ASN A 250 -0.21 -1.74 -10.76
CA ASN A 250 -0.09 -0.68 -11.74
C ASN A 250 0.04 0.64 -10.99
N HIS A 251 1.20 1.29 -11.07
CA HIS A 251 1.53 2.51 -10.33
C HIS A 251 1.57 3.72 -11.26
N TYR A 252 0.54 4.56 -11.16
CA TYR A 252 0.33 5.78 -11.96
C TYR A 252 0.91 7.01 -11.24
N ALA A 253 2.21 6.97 -10.94
CA ALA A 253 2.90 7.91 -10.07
C ALA A 253 2.84 9.37 -10.54
N VAL A 254 2.83 9.59 -11.86
CA VAL A 254 2.91 10.92 -12.46
C VAL A 254 1.59 11.37 -13.09
N ARG A 255 0.85 10.47 -13.76
CA ARG A 255 -0.34 10.81 -14.54
C ARG A 255 -0.01 11.86 -15.62
N SER A 256 -0.89 12.84 -15.93
CA SER A 256 -0.56 13.94 -16.81
C SER A 256 0.36 14.96 -16.12
N LEU A 257 0.99 15.82 -16.92
CA LEU A 257 1.86 16.89 -16.40
C LEU A 257 1.08 17.86 -15.48
N GLU A 258 -0.17 18.16 -15.82
CA GLU A 258 -1.03 19.03 -15.02
C GLU A 258 -1.38 18.39 -13.68
N GLU A 259 -1.81 17.11 -13.67
CA GLU A 259 -2.09 16.36 -12.44
C GLU A 259 -0.84 16.22 -11.57
N PHE A 260 0.33 16.08 -12.18
CA PHE A 260 1.59 16.06 -11.44
C PHE A 260 1.89 17.40 -10.78
N ARG A 261 1.62 18.52 -11.43
CA ARG A 261 1.76 19.86 -10.83
C ARG A 261 0.82 20.04 -9.64
N GLU A 262 -0.42 19.57 -9.74
CA GLU A 262 -1.35 19.53 -8.57
C GLU A 262 -0.76 18.70 -7.42
N LYS A 263 -0.20 17.51 -7.73
CA LYS A 263 0.49 16.64 -6.76
C LYS A 263 1.69 17.33 -6.11
N GLN A 264 2.44 18.14 -6.86
CA GLN A 264 3.54 18.95 -6.31
C GLN A 264 3.05 19.94 -5.25
N LEU A 265 1.94 20.63 -5.52
CA LEU A 265 1.38 21.65 -4.62
C LEU A 265 0.82 21.05 -3.32
N ARG A 266 0.13 19.90 -3.40
CA ARG A 266 -0.46 19.25 -2.21
C ARG A 266 0.56 18.57 -1.30
N GLY A 267 1.73 18.15 -1.84
CA GLY A 267 2.77 17.43 -1.09
C GLY A 267 2.50 15.93 -0.93
N ARG A 268 3.23 15.29 -0.01
CA ARG A 268 3.15 13.84 0.28
C ARG A 268 2.83 13.56 1.74
N ALA A 269 1.98 12.57 2.00
CA ALA A 269 1.68 12.09 3.35
C ALA A 269 2.88 11.41 4.06
N SER A 270 3.88 10.92 3.30
CA SER A 270 5.08 10.22 3.83
C SER A 270 6.37 11.03 3.80
N GLY A 271 6.42 12.10 3.01
CA GLY A 271 7.66 12.80 2.65
C GLY A 271 8.26 13.68 3.73
N THR A 272 9.56 13.99 3.58
CA THR A 272 10.27 15.02 4.36
C THR A 272 10.12 16.41 3.75
N LYS A 273 9.74 16.50 2.48
CA LYS A 273 9.54 17.75 1.72
C LYS A 273 8.06 17.96 1.47
N THR A 274 7.66 19.20 1.51
CA THR A 274 6.27 19.64 1.24
C THR A 274 5.90 19.55 -0.24
N SER A 275 6.89 19.49 -1.16
CA SER A 275 6.69 19.40 -2.60
C SER A 275 7.42 18.20 -3.21
N VAL A 276 6.86 17.67 -4.29
CA VAL A 276 7.48 16.63 -5.13
C VAL A 276 8.27 17.34 -6.25
N PRO A 277 9.59 17.12 -6.38
CA PRO A 277 10.38 17.82 -7.41
C PRO A 277 10.02 17.34 -8.82
N MET A 278 10.27 18.18 -9.85
CA MET A 278 10.03 17.82 -11.25
C MET A 278 10.92 16.65 -11.70
N ASP A 279 12.10 16.48 -11.11
CA ASP A 279 12.97 15.32 -11.38
C ASP A 279 12.25 13.98 -11.10
N TYR A 280 11.32 13.97 -10.16
CA TYR A 280 10.48 12.79 -9.91
C TYR A 280 9.56 12.50 -11.12
N PHE A 281 8.99 13.53 -11.77
CA PHE A 281 8.20 13.32 -12.98
C PHE A 281 9.06 12.66 -14.06
N ASN A 282 10.24 13.23 -14.33
CA ASN A 282 11.14 12.74 -15.36
C ASN A 282 11.62 11.30 -15.08
N GLU A 283 11.82 10.94 -13.80
CA GLU A 283 12.23 9.60 -13.39
C GLU A 283 11.11 8.56 -13.54
N TYR A 284 9.85 8.96 -13.30
CA TYR A 284 8.69 8.06 -13.31
C TYR A 284 7.87 8.11 -14.60
N ASP A 285 8.14 9.03 -15.52
CA ASP A 285 7.43 9.13 -16.80
C ASP A 285 7.97 8.11 -17.82
N LEU A 286 7.75 6.84 -17.53
CA LEU A 286 8.26 5.70 -18.29
C LEU A 286 7.20 5.22 -19.29
N ASN A 287 7.54 5.29 -20.56
CA ASN A 287 6.61 5.07 -21.68
C ASN A 287 7.17 4.05 -22.69
N ASP A 288 7.85 2.98 -22.20
CA ASP A 288 8.58 2.04 -23.05
C ASP A 288 7.67 1.07 -23.80
N ILE A 289 6.58 0.62 -23.16
CA ILE A 289 5.67 -0.39 -23.69
C ILE A 289 4.23 0.11 -23.59
N GLU A 290 3.46 -0.03 -24.68
CA GLU A 290 2.02 0.22 -24.66
C GLU A 290 1.25 -1.06 -24.28
N GLU A 291 0.45 -1.00 -23.21
CA GLU A 291 -0.46 -2.08 -22.85
C GLU A 291 -1.64 -2.12 -23.84
N LYS A 292 -1.80 -3.25 -24.53
CA LYS A 292 -2.94 -3.47 -25.43
C LYS A 292 -4.17 -3.80 -24.60
N GLN A 293 -5.32 -3.25 -25.01
CA GLN A 293 -6.63 -3.58 -24.43
C GLN A 293 -7.02 -5.04 -24.68
#